data_68bec7b82d48acea6766acf261a0f3ba
#
_entry.id   68bec7b82d48acea6766acf261a0f3ba
#
_cell.length_a   1.000
_cell.length_b   1.000
_cell.length_c   1.000
_cell.angle_alpha   90.00
_cell.angle_beta   90.00
_cell.angle_gamma   90.00
#
_symmetry.space_group_name_H-M   'P 1'
#
loop_
_entity.id
_entity.type
_entity.pdbx_description
1 polymer ?
#
loop_
_entity_poly.entity_id
_entity_poly.type
_entity_poly.pdbx_seq_one_letter_code
_entity_poly.pdbx_strand_id
1 'polypeptide(L)'
;MSARENTSAAFTTVGGGVRAPHTRRYRVMHRTAYSYNDVVSSSYGRCYLRPRDLRHQRVLSAGVTIDPVPDDRSTGIDVYGNSDVYFHVHSPHRELVVTAESLVEVDPIAPELFESPGATQRWEQARPGPAGSAVLREFAMDLYPPEITPAVHAYAAQVFVPGRPLLEAVGELTTRIFHDFTYESGSTAISTKVDTVLERRKGVCQDFARVALACLRSVGLAGRYESGYLATDPPPGRERIYGADASHAWAAVWVPGDAGAPAGPGQDPDAAEPGYWVAFDPTNDKWVDERHVTVAWGRDYDDVPPLRGVIYTDSTRSEISVSVDVGPVDPV
;
A
#
# COMPACT_ATOMS: atom_id res chain seq x y z
N MET A 1 14.14 -48.05 5.41
CA MET A 1 12.97 -47.47 4.74
C MET A 1 12.23 -46.65 5.80
N SER A 2 12.44 -45.38 5.83
CA SER A 2 11.72 -44.45 6.74
C SER A 2 11.20 -43.30 5.88
N ALA A 3 9.89 -43.17 5.88
CA ALA A 3 9.15 -42.15 5.17
C ALA A 3 9.51 -40.79 5.74
N ARG A 4 9.91 -39.87 4.88
CA ARG A 4 10.00 -38.45 5.21
C ARG A 4 8.60 -37.83 5.08
N GLU A 5 8.02 -37.48 6.21
CA GLU A 5 6.82 -36.65 6.25
C GLU A 5 7.11 -35.28 5.68
N ASN A 6 6.32 -34.94 4.70
CA ASN A 6 6.32 -33.67 4.02
C ASN A 6 5.59 -32.67 4.93
N THR A 7 6.31 -31.80 5.65
CA THR A 7 5.73 -30.76 6.47
C THR A 7 5.31 -29.59 5.54
N SER A 8 4.06 -29.65 5.11
CA SER A 8 3.33 -28.48 4.60
C SER A 8 3.37 -27.39 5.67
N ALA A 9 3.93 -26.23 5.35
CA ALA A 9 3.94 -25.05 6.23
C ALA A 9 2.50 -24.58 6.44
N ALA A 10 1.90 -25.03 7.53
CA ALA A 10 0.59 -24.59 7.97
C ALA A 10 0.69 -23.12 8.42
N PHE A 11 -0.11 -22.26 7.83
CA PHE A 11 -0.33 -20.90 8.28
C PHE A 11 -0.86 -20.91 9.71
N THR A 12 -0.01 -20.57 10.67
CA THR A 12 -0.41 -20.49 12.08
C THR A 12 -1.00 -19.10 12.34
N THR A 13 -2.33 -19.03 12.38
CA THR A 13 -3.06 -17.86 12.88
C THR A 13 -3.12 -17.90 14.40
N VAL A 14 -2.63 -16.85 15.03
CA VAL A 14 -2.82 -16.61 16.46
C VAL A 14 -4.28 -16.20 16.71
N GLY A 15 -5.01 -17.04 17.41
CA GLY A 15 -6.17 -16.84 18.25
C GLY A 15 -7.27 -15.83 17.83
N GLY A 16 -8.03 -16.14 16.78
CA GLY A 16 -9.37 -15.64 16.52
C GLY A 16 -10.02 -16.63 15.57
N GLY A 17 -11.28 -17.04 15.83
CA GLY A 17 -11.97 -18.04 15.02
C GLY A 17 -11.87 -17.69 13.53
N VAL A 18 -11.20 -18.55 12.76
CA VAL A 18 -10.99 -18.36 11.31
C VAL A 18 -12.34 -18.44 10.62
N ARG A 19 -12.89 -17.26 10.26
CA ARG A 19 -14.01 -17.18 9.32
C ARG A 19 -13.49 -17.58 7.94
N ALA A 20 -14.24 -18.39 7.21
CA ALA A 20 -13.90 -18.70 5.81
C ALA A 20 -13.77 -17.40 5.00
N PRO A 21 -12.79 -17.31 4.09
CA PRO A 21 -12.65 -16.13 3.22
C PRO A 21 -13.95 -15.87 2.45
N HIS A 22 -14.46 -14.65 2.51
CA HIS A 22 -15.68 -14.25 1.81
C HIS A 22 -15.58 -12.79 1.41
N THR A 23 -16.24 -12.41 0.33
CA THR A 23 -16.37 -11.01 -0.10
C THR A 23 -16.82 -10.15 1.08
N ARG A 24 -16.08 -9.07 1.31
CA ARG A 24 -16.42 -8.07 2.32
C ARG A 24 -16.82 -6.77 1.65
N ARG A 25 -17.79 -6.10 2.25
CA ARG A 25 -18.21 -4.77 1.81
C ARG A 25 -17.91 -3.77 2.91
N TYR A 26 -17.28 -2.66 2.51
CA TYR A 26 -16.88 -1.59 3.43
C TYR A 26 -17.42 -0.25 2.97
N ARG A 27 -17.95 0.52 3.92
CA ARG A 27 -18.01 1.98 3.80
C ARG A 27 -16.71 2.54 4.38
N VAL A 28 -16.00 3.29 3.55
CA VAL A 28 -14.78 4.00 3.97
C VAL A 28 -15.08 5.48 4.04
N MET A 29 -14.70 6.11 5.15
CA MET A 29 -14.70 7.56 5.31
C MET A 29 -13.31 8.00 5.75
N HIS A 30 -12.70 8.88 4.97
CA HIS A 30 -11.41 9.51 5.29
C HIS A 30 -11.61 11.02 5.34
N ARG A 31 -11.33 11.61 6.49
CA ARG A 31 -11.43 13.06 6.70
C ARG A 31 -10.06 13.61 7.11
N THR A 32 -9.53 14.53 6.33
CA THR A 32 -8.36 15.35 6.68
C THR A 32 -8.80 16.77 6.91
N ALA A 33 -8.47 17.35 8.05
CA ALA A 33 -8.77 18.72 8.40
C ALA A 33 -7.50 19.47 8.78
N TYR A 34 -7.31 20.62 8.18
CA TYR A 34 -6.28 21.58 8.51
C TYR A 34 -6.92 22.78 9.22
N SER A 35 -6.29 23.27 10.27
CA SER A 35 -6.60 24.55 10.89
C SER A 35 -5.35 25.42 10.92
N TYR A 36 -5.56 26.71 10.72
CA TYR A 36 -4.50 27.71 10.58
C TYR A 36 -4.72 28.84 11.60
N ASN A 37 -3.64 29.30 12.22
CA ASN A 37 -3.72 30.41 13.20
C ASN A 37 -3.92 31.78 12.53
N ASP A 38 -3.76 31.85 11.19
CA ASP A 38 -4.09 33.04 10.40
C ASP A 38 -4.81 32.66 9.11
N VAL A 39 -5.27 33.68 8.35
CA VAL A 39 -6.02 33.50 7.13
C VAL A 39 -5.13 32.90 6.06
N VAL A 40 -5.61 31.87 5.39
CA VAL A 40 -5.09 31.35 4.14
C VAL A 40 -5.83 32.04 3.01
N SER A 41 -5.12 32.73 2.15
CA SER A 41 -5.70 33.46 1.01
C SER A 41 -5.96 32.55 -0.20
N SER A 42 -5.23 31.46 -0.31
CA SER A 42 -5.39 30.49 -1.38
C SER A 42 -4.81 29.13 -0.99
N SER A 43 -5.50 28.05 -1.37
CA SER A 43 -5.07 26.65 -1.17
C SER A 43 -5.17 25.86 -2.46
N TYR A 44 -4.08 25.22 -2.86
CA TYR A 44 -4.04 24.23 -3.93
C TYR A 44 -3.84 22.87 -3.33
N GLY A 45 -4.63 21.88 -3.73
CA GLY A 45 -4.49 20.52 -3.25
C GLY A 45 -4.63 19.48 -4.35
N ARG A 46 -3.98 18.36 -4.14
CA ARG A 46 -4.14 17.12 -4.91
C ARG A 46 -4.25 15.95 -3.96
N CYS A 47 -5.25 15.11 -4.14
CA CYS A 47 -5.45 13.96 -3.28
C CYS A 47 -5.68 12.67 -4.06
N TYR A 48 -5.18 11.56 -3.50
CA TYR A 48 -5.38 10.18 -3.93
C TYR A 48 -6.18 9.46 -2.84
N LEU A 49 -7.52 9.64 -2.88
CA LEU A 49 -8.43 9.15 -1.84
C LEU A 49 -9.57 8.29 -2.40
N ARG A 50 -9.61 8.10 -3.72
CA ARG A 50 -10.61 7.26 -4.37
C ARG A 50 -10.05 5.86 -4.57
N PRO A 51 -10.67 4.81 -3.99
CA PRO A 51 -10.26 3.44 -4.20
C PRO A 51 -10.24 3.06 -5.68
N ARG A 52 -9.40 2.11 -6.03
CA ARG A 52 -9.26 1.58 -7.40
C ARG A 52 -10.25 0.43 -7.63
N ASP A 53 -10.69 0.27 -8.88
CA ASP A 53 -11.26 -0.99 -9.34
C ASP A 53 -10.13 -1.97 -9.65
N LEU A 54 -10.18 -3.16 -9.04
CA LEU A 54 -9.21 -4.24 -9.20
C LEU A 54 -9.98 -5.55 -9.42
N ARG A 55 -9.31 -6.61 -9.82
CA ARG A 55 -9.97 -7.91 -9.99
C ARG A 55 -10.63 -8.43 -8.72
N HIS A 56 -10.01 -8.15 -7.56
CA HIS A 56 -10.50 -8.53 -6.24
C HIS A 56 -11.15 -7.37 -5.47
N GLN A 57 -11.28 -6.19 -6.09
CA GLN A 57 -11.87 -5.02 -5.44
C GLN A 57 -12.76 -4.27 -6.41
N ARG A 58 -14.00 -4.03 -6.04
CA ARG A 58 -14.97 -3.29 -6.82
C ARG A 58 -15.44 -2.04 -6.08
N VAL A 59 -15.34 -0.89 -6.72
CA VAL A 59 -15.80 0.40 -6.19
C VAL A 59 -17.26 0.60 -6.58
N LEU A 60 -18.18 0.52 -5.62
CA LEU A 60 -19.59 0.73 -5.85
C LEU A 60 -19.98 2.21 -5.90
N SER A 61 -19.30 3.02 -5.08
CA SER A 61 -19.38 4.48 -5.13
C SER A 61 -18.13 5.10 -4.50
N ALA A 62 -17.71 6.27 -5.00
CA ALA A 62 -16.64 7.05 -4.39
C ALA A 62 -16.82 8.54 -4.69
N GLY A 63 -16.61 9.38 -3.68
CA GLY A 63 -16.69 10.83 -3.77
C GLY A 63 -15.67 11.50 -2.85
N VAL A 64 -15.27 12.71 -3.23
CA VAL A 64 -14.44 13.58 -2.39
C VAL A 64 -15.15 14.91 -2.26
N THR A 65 -15.29 15.43 -1.08
CA THR A 65 -15.82 16.78 -0.79
C THR A 65 -14.71 17.63 -0.18
N ILE A 66 -14.71 18.91 -0.52
CA ILE A 66 -13.73 19.89 -0.03
C ILE A 66 -14.51 21.07 0.55
N ASP A 67 -14.12 21.53 1.72
CA ASP A 67 -14.69 22.67 2.41
C ASP A 67 -13.56 23.60 2.89
N PRO A 68 -13.51 24.87 2.48
CA PRO A 68 -14.49 25.59 1.66
C PRO A 68 -14.64 24.99 0.25
N VAL A 69 -15.82 25.22 -0.35
CA VAL A 69 -16.08 24.77 -1.73
C VAL A 69 -15.02 25.37 -2.67
N PRO A 70 -14.30 24.55 -3.42
CA PRO A 70 -13.24 25.01 -4.30
C PRO A 70 -13.81 25.80 -5.50
N ASP A 71 -13.08 26.82 -5.92
CA ASP A 71 -13.38 27.61 -7.12
C ASP A 71 -13.07 26.84 -8.40
N ASP A 72 -12.05 25.96 -8.33
CA ASP A 72 -11.68 25.05 -9.41
C ASP A 72 -11.44 23.65 -8.87
N ARG A 73 -11.90 22.65 -9.62
CA ARG A 73 -11.77 21.24 -9.29
C ARG A 73 -11.73 20.39 -10.55
N SER A 74 -10.79 19.47 -10.59
CA SER A 74 -10.71 18.45 -11.64
C SER A 74 -10.42 17.07 -11.07
N THR A 75 -10.76 16.05 -11.85
CA THR A 75 -10.39 14.66 -11.58
C THR A 75 -9.53 14.16 -12.72
N GLY A 76 -8.49 13.42 -12.39
CA GLY A 76 -7.54 12.88 -13.35
C GLY A 76 -7.24 11.41 -13.09
N ILE A 77 -6.52 10.83 -14.03
CA ILE A 77 -5.86 9.54 -13.88
C ILE A 77 -4.37 9.78 -14.12
N ASP A 78 -3.55 9.35 -13.19
CA ASP A 78 -2.10 9.49 -13.32
C ASP A 78 -1.47 8.39 -14.19
N VAL A 79 -0.15 8.43 -14.34
CA VAL A 79 0.61 7.47 -15.17
C VAL A 79 0.54 6.02 -14.66
N TYR A 80 0.18 5.82 -13.40
CA TYR A 80 0.00 4.50 -12.79
C TYR A 80 -1.47 4.07 -12.73
N GLY A 81 -2.37 4.84 -13.36
CA GLY A 81 -3.80 4.56 -13.37
C GLY A 81 -4.52 4.92 -12.06
N ASN A 82 -3.90 5.68 -11.15
CA ASN A 82 -4.57 6.14 -9.93
C ASN A 82 -5.51 7.30 -10.23
N SER A 83 -6.69 7.29 -9.60
CA SER A 83 -7.61 8.42 -9.65
C SER A 83 -7.17 9.52 -8.69
N ASP A 84 -7.00 10.72 -9.18
CA ASP A 84 -6.72 11.88 -8.35
C ASP A 84 -7.81 12.95 -8.41
N VAL A 85 -7.82 13.82 -7.42
CA VAL A 85 -8.64 15.03 -7.38
C VAL A 85 -7.74 16.21 -7.12
N TYR A 86 -7.67 17.14 -8.08
CA TYR A 86 -7.08 18.45 -7.91
C TYR A 86 -8.17 19.43 -7.49
N PHE A 87 -7.82 20.39 -6.63
CA PHE A 87 -8.70 21.49 -6.24
C PHE A 87 -7.93 22.76 -5.94
N HIS A 88 -8.65 23.90 -6.08
CA HIS A 88 -8.15 25.22 -5.74
C HIS A 88 -9.24 26.02 -5.01
N VAL A 89 -8.92 26.52 -3.82
CA VAL A 89 -9.77 27.37 -2.99
C VAL A 89 -9.16 28.79 -2.97
N HIS A 90 -9.86 29.75 -3.53
CA HIS A 90 -9.47 31.17 -3.53
C HIS A 90 -10.07 31.95 -2.37
N SER A 91 -11.19 31.48 -1.81
CA SER A 91 -11.83 32.17 -0.70
C SER A 91 -10.93 32.17 0.55
N PRO A 92 -10.77 33.31 1.23
CA PRO A 92 -10.02 33.36 2.48
C PRO A 92 -10.62 32.43 3.53
N HIS A 93 -9.77 31.58 4.12
CA HIS A 93 -10.22 30.58 5.10
C HIS A 93 -9.19 30.35 6.20
N ARG A 94 -9.64 29.78 7.31
CA ARG A 94 -8.80 29.34 8.45
C ARG A 94 -8.88 27.84 8.65
N GLU A 95 -9.74 27.17 7.91
CA GLU A 95 -9.90 25.72 7.93
C GLU A 95 -10.01 25.21 6.50
N LEU A 96 -9.42 24.03 6.24
CA LEU A 96 -9.58 23.31 4.99
C LEU A 96 -9.89 21.85 5.36
N VAL A 97 -11.03 21.36 4.92
CA VAL A 97 -11.46 19.98 5.18
C VAL A 97 -11.62 19.24 3.86
N VAL A 98 -10.96 18.11 3.74
CA VAL A 98 -11.13 17.17 2.63
C VAL A 98 -11.71 15.88 3.17
N THR A 99 -12.87 15.48 2.67
CA THR A 99 -13.55 14.24 3.06
C THR A 99 -13.75 13.37 1.85
N ALA A 100 -13.25 12.14 1.92
CA ALA A 100 -13.51 11.10 0.93
C ALA A 100 -14.45 10.06 1.53
N GLU A 101 -15.48 9.69 0.77
CA GLU A 101 -16.41 8.61 1.11
C GLU A 101 -16.46 7.62 -0.03
N SER A 102 -16.40 6.33 0.31
CA SER A 102 -16.51 5.25 -0.68
C SER A 102 -17.25 4.03 -0.13
N LEU A 103 -17.87 3.28 -1.03
CA LEU A 103 -18.43 1.96 -0.79
C LEU A 103 -17.70 0.97 -1.69
N VAL A 104 -17.06 -0.03 -1.10
CA VAL A 104 -16.18 -0.97 -1.80
C VAL A 104 -16.53 -2.39 -1.43
N GLU A 105 -16.44 -3.30 -2.39
CA GLU A 105 -16.39 -4.74 -2.15
C GLU A 105 -14.99 -5.25 -2.39
N VAL A 106 -14.50 -6.11 -1.49
CA VAL A 106 -13.18 -6.74 -1.59
C VAL A 106 -13.35 -8.24 -1.47
N ASP A 107 -12.91 -8.95 -2.51
CA ASP A 107 -12.89 -10.39 -2.57
C ASP A 107 -11.61 -10.95 -1.96
N PRO A 108 -11.62 -12.17 -1.41
CA PRO A 108 -10.41 -12.87 -1.01
C PRO A 108 -9.46 -13.04 -2.18
N ILE A 109 -8.16 -12.93 -1.90
CA ILE A 109 -7.12 -13.24 -2.89
C ILE A 109 -7.15 -14.74 -3.18
N ALA A 110 -7.14 -15.08 -4.47
CA ALA A 110 -7.17 -16.48 -4.92
C ALA A 110 -5.89 -17.23 -4.49
N PRO A 111 -6.00 -18.33 -3.71
CA PRO A 111 -4.84 -19.06 -3.23
C PRO A 111 -3.91 -19.57 -4.33
N GLU A 112 -4.47 -19.86 -5.51
CA GLU A 112 -3.73 -20.35 -6.70
C GLU A 112 -2.65 -19.38 -7.17
N LEU A 113 -2.77 -18.09 -6.84
CA LEU A 113 -1.74 -17.10 -7.15
C LEU A 113 -0.43 -17.37 -6.41
N PHE A 114 -0.49 -17.94 -5.20
CA PHE A 114 0.69 -18.26 -4.40
C PHE A 114 1.37 -19.58 -4.83
N GLU A 115 0.67 -20.42 -5.60
CA GLU A 115 1.15 -21.72 -6.06
C GLU A 115 1.53 -21.71 -7.55
N SER A 116 1.40 -20.57 -8.23
CA SER A 116 1.71 -20.45 -9.65
C SER A 116 3.19 -20.72 -9.94
N PRO A 117 3.55 -21.12 -11.16
CA PRO A 117 4.96 -21.30 -11.56
C PRO A 117 5.80 -20.05 -11.32
N GLY A 118 5.25 -18.84 -11.57
CA GLY A 118 5.93 -17.59 -11.34
C GLY A 118 6.15 -17.31 -9.85
N ALA A 119 5.21 -17.70 -8.98
CA ALA A 119 5.32 -17.52 -7.53
C ALA A 119 6.37 -18.45 -6.90
N THR A 120 6.50 -19.66 -7.43
CA THR A 120 7.37 -20.72 -6.91
C THR A 120 8.73 -20.80 -7.60
N GLN A 121 8.93 -20.05 -8.71
CA GLN A 121 10.24 -19.97 -9.36
C GLN A 121 11.28 -19.30 -8.49
N ARG A 122 12.56 -19.47 -8.82
CA ARG A 122 13.67 -18.78 -8.15
C ARG A 122 13.51 -17.27 -8.31
N TRP A 123 13.70 -16.52 -7.24
CA TRP A 123 13.51 -15.06 -7.25
C TRP A 123 14.37 -14.34 -8.31
N GLU A 124 15.55 -14.88 -8.65
CA GLU A 124 16.42 -14.30 -9.68
C GLU A 124 15.78 -14.27 -11.08
N GLN A 125 14.84 -15.19 -11.32
CA GLN A 125 14.12 -15.31 -12.60
C GLN A 125 12.93 -14.32 -12.70
N ALA A 126 12.53 -13.71 -11.59
CA ALA A 126 11.46 -12.72 -11.56
C ALA A 126 11.96 -11.29 -11.84
N ARG A 127 13.25 -11.10 -12.06
CA ARG A 127 13.80 -9.79 -12.43
C ARG A 127 13.30 -9.38 -13.82
N PRO A 128 12.82 -8.13 -14.01
CA PRO A 128 12.47 -7.63 -15.33
C PRO A 128 13.66 -7.76 -16.30
N GLY A 129 13.42 -8.40 -17.43
CA GLY A 129 14.45 -8.55 -18.46
C GLY A 129 14.75 -7.24 -19.21
N PRO A 130 15.89 -7.16 -19.95
CA PRO A 130 16.25 -5.95 -20.71
C PRO A 130 15.26 -5.62 -21.82
N ALA A 131 14.55 -6.61 -22.35
CA ALA A 131 13.49 -6.45 -23.36
C ALA A 131 12.09 -6.34 -22.75
N GLY A 132 12.00 -6.36 -21.41
CA GLY A 132 10.75 -6.36 -20.68
C GLY A 132 10.07 -4.98 -20.59
N SER A 133 8.93 -4.96 -19.91
CA SER A 133 8.12 -3.76 -19.71
C SER A 133 8.93 -2.61 -19.13
N ALA A 134 8.81 -1.41 -19.71
CA ALA A 134 9.42 -0.20 -19.18
C ALA A 134 8.92 0.10 -17.76
N VAL A 135 7.64 -0.15 -17.51
CA VAL A 135 7.00 0.05 -16.20
C VAL A 135 7.60 -0.87 -15.15
N LEU A 136 7.77 -2.17 -15.43
CA LEU A 136 8.38 -3.10 -14.46
C LEU A 136 9.83 -2.75 -14.16
N ARG A 137 10.58 -2.30 -15.17
CA ARG A 137 11.95 -1.80 -14.96
C ARG A 137 11.97 -0.55 -14.10
N GLU A 138 11.03 0.37 -14.31
CA GLU A 138 10.88 1.56 -13.48
C GLU A 138 10.63 1.19 -12.00
N PHE A 139 9.76 0.22 -11.74
CA PHE A 139 9.49 -0.28 -10.39
C PHE A 139 10.66 -1.08 -9.77
N ALA A 140 11.62 -1.53 -10.59
CA ALA A 140 12.85 -2.19 -10.11
C ALA A 140 14.02 -1.22 -9.90
N MET A 141 13.89 0.05 -10.34
CA MET A 141 14.94 1.07 -10.17
C MET A 141 14.91 1.68 -8.78
N ASP A 142 16.08 2.12 -8.32
CA ASP A 142 16.21 2.94 -7.11
C ASP A 142 15.47 4.29 -7.25
N LEU A 143 15.20 4.92 -6.14
CA LEU A 143 14.61 6.25 -6.08
C LEU A 143 15.67 7.35 -6.30
N TYR A 144 15.20 8.58 -6.42
CA TYR A 144 16.07 9.75 -6.39
C TYR A 144 15.54 10.76 -5.35
N PRO A 145 16.35 11.07 -4.32
CA PRO A 145 17.71 10.57 -4.04
C PRO A 145 17.74 9.06 -3.75
N PRO A 146 18.90 8.37 -3.96
CA PRO A 146 19.00 6.93 -3.78
C PRO A 146 18.69 6.47 -2.36
N GLU A 147 18.00 5.33 -2.26
CA GLU A 147 17.63 4.67 -1.00
C GLU A 147 18.28 3.27 -0.86
N ILE A 148 18.85 2.73 -1.95
CA ILE A 148 19.58 1.45 -1.95
C ILE A 148 21.01 1.68 -1.52
N THR A 149 21.30 1.31 -0.28
CA THR A 149 22.60 1.49 0.37
C THR A 149 23.25 0.14 0.68
N PRO A 150 24.53 0.12 1.11
CA PRO A 150 25.16 -1.11 1.60
C PRO A 150 24.39 -1.77 2.75
N ALA A 151 23.72 -1.01 3.61
CA ALA A 151 22.90 -1.54 4.70
C ALA A 151 21.64 -2.25 4.17
N VAL A 152 20.98 -1.68 3.15
CA VAL A 152 19.84 -2.31 2.45
C VAL A 152 20.29 -3.61 1.78
N HIS A 153 21.39 -3.60 1.04
CA HIS A 153 21.94 -4.82 0.43
C HIS A 153 22.26 -5.91 1.47
N ALA A 154 22.87 -5.55 2.58
CA ALA A 154 23.21 -6.49 3.65
C ALA A 154 21.95 -7.08 4.32
N TYR A 155 20.89 -6.28 4.46
CA TYR A 155 19.62 -6.74 5.02
C TYR A 155 18.91 -7.67 4.04
N ALA A 156 18.81 -7.30 2.78
CA ALA A 156 18.18 -8.07 1.73
C ALA A 156 18.89 -9.43 1.49
N ALA A 157 20.22 -9.45 1.53
CA ALA A 157 21.02 -10.67 1.29
C ALA A 157 20.74 -11.80 2.30
N GLN A 158 20.21 -11.49 3.47
CA GLN A 158 19.84 -12.49 4.47
C GLN A 158 18.58 -13.25 4.09
N VAL A 159 17.77 -12.67 3.23
CA VAL A 159 16.47 -13.20 2.79
C VAL A 159 16.57 -13.75 1.36
N PHE A 160 17.12 -12.98 0.44
CA PHE A 160 17.25 -13.33 -0.98
C PHE A 160 18.48 -14.20 -1.22
N VAL A 161 18.51 -15.38 -0.57
CA VAL A 161 19.56 -16.38 -0.81
C VAL A 161 19.39 -17.02 -2.18
N PRO A 162 20.51 -17.41 -2.87
CA PRO A 162 20.43 -17.96 -4.22
C PRO A 162 19.48 -19.15 -4.34
N GLY A 163 18.60 -19.11 -5.33
CA GLY A 163 17.71 -20.21 -5.68
C GLY A 163 16.45 -20.35 -4.81
N ARG A 164 16.22 -19.46 -3.82
CA ARG A 164 14.99 -19.50 -3.02
C ARG A 164 13.77 -19.17 -3.91
N PRO A 165 12.61 -19.81 -3.70
CA PRO A 165 11.37 -19.41 -4.37
C PRO A 165 10.97 -17.97 -4.10
N LEU A 166 10.42 -17.28 -5.11
CA LEU A 166 10.12 -15.85 -5.04
C LEU A 166 9.24 -15.47 -3.85
N LEU A 167 8.05 -16.07 -3.75
CA LEU A 167 7.12 -15.69 -2.67
C LEU A 167 7.57 -16.24 -1.30
N GLU A 168 8.38 -17.29 -1.24
CA GLU A 168 9.03 -17.71 0.02
C GLU A 168 9.99 -16.61 0.49
N ALA A 169 10.82 -16.05 -0.40
CA ALA A 169 11.72 -14.96 -0.05
C ALA A 169 10.96 -13.71 0.39
N VAL A 170 9.88 -13.36 -0.30
CA VAL A 170 9.06 -12.20 0.06
C VAL A 170 8.34 -12.41 1.39
N GLY A 171 7.82 -13.61 1.66
CA GLY A 171 7.23 -13.96 2.95
C GLY A 171 8.24 -13.84 4.09
N GLU A 172 9.45 -14.37 3.90
CA GLU A 172 10.55 -14.21 4.88
C GLU A 172 10.93 -12.74 5.11
N LEU A 173 10.96 -11.91 4.05
CA LEU A 173 11.19 -10.48 4.18
C LEU A 173 10.12 -9.82 5.02
N THR A 174 8.85 -10.16 4.78
CA THR A 174 7.68 -9.65 5.50
C THR A 174 7.78 -9.96 6.99
N THR A 175 7.95 -11.25 7.33
CA THR A 175 8.10 -11.72 8.72
C THR A 175 9.32 -11.09 9.40
N ARG A 176 10.42 -10.95 8.68
CA ARG A 176 11.63 -10.37 9.22
C ARG A 176 11.47 -8.88 9.56
N ILE A 177 10.85 -8.11 8.68
CA ILE A 177 10.57 -6.69 8.97
C ILE A 177 9.66 -6.58 10.19
N PHE A 178 8.61 -7.37 10.25
CA PHE A 178 7.70 -7.40 11.40
C PHE A 178 8.42 -7.66 12.74
N HIS A 179 9.36 -8.59 12.77
CA HIS A 179 10.09 -8.95 14.00
C HIS A 179 11.26 -8.02 14.32
N ASP A 180 11.95 -7.50 13.30
CA ASP A 180 13.14 -6.67 13.48
C ASP A 180 12.82 -5.21 13.80
N PHE A 181 11.60 -4.73 13.53
CA PHE A 181 11.23 -3.33 13.70
C PHE A 181 10.09 -3.15 14.72
N THR A 182 10.11 -2.04 15.40
CA THR A 182 9.07 -1.63 16.35
C THR A 182 8.17 -0.57 15.71
N TYR A 183 6.87 -0.81 15.66
CA TYR A 183 5.91 0.21 15.25
C TYR A 183 5.80 1.31 16.30
N GLU A 184 6.14 2.54 15.94
CA GLU A 184 6.13 3.70 16.85
C GLU A 184 5.68 4.95 16.09
N SER A 185 4.43 5.36 16.32
CA SER A 185 3.88 6.59 15.73
C SER A 185 4.69 7.81 16.13
N GLY A 186 4.99 8.69 15.16
CA GLY A 186 5.76 9.91 15.40
C GLY A 186 7.27 9.71 15.54
N SER A 187 7.79 8.48 15.40
CA SER A 187 9.24 8.20 15.43
C SER A 187 9.97 8.64 14.17
N THR A 188 9.25 8.82 13.07
CA THR A 188 9.75 9.19 11.75
C THR A 188 8.94 10.34 11.16
N ALA A 189 9.52 11.01 10.17
CA ALA A 189 8.85 11.97 9.30
C ALA A 189 8.72 11.36 7.90
N ILE A 190 7.84 11.90 7.06
CA ILE A 190 7.65 11.47 5.66
C ILE A 190 8.99 11.42 4.89
N SER A 191 9.89 12.36 5.19
CA SER A 191 11.23 12.45 4.56
C SER A 191 12.31 11.56 5.21
N THR A 192 11.96 10.73 6.20
CA THR A 192 12.95 9.85 6.84
C THR A 192 13.45 8.82 5.84
N LYS A 193 14.77 8.70 5.72
CA LYS A 193 15.41 7.77 4.79
C LYS A 193 15.36 6.34 5.29
N VAL A 194 15.35 5.38 4.36
CA VAL A 194 15.36 3.94 4.65
C VAL A 194 16.54 3.54 5.54
N ASP A 195 17.75 4.08 5.33
CA ASP A 195 18.90 3.83 6.19
C ASP A 195 18.67 4.19 7.65
N THR A 196 18.00 5.34 7.90
CA THR A 196 17.69 5.77 9.26
C THR A 196 16.69 4.82 9.93
N VAL A 197 15.71 4.31 9.15
CA VAL A 197 14.75 3.32 9.64
C VAL A 197 15.45 1.99 9.94
N LEU A 198 16.35 1.54 9.04
CA LEU A 198 17.16 0.33 9.24
C LEU A 198 18.06 0.43 10.48
N GLU A 199 18.67 1.59 10.74
CA GLU A 199 19.53 1.84 11.89
C GLU A 199 18.73 1.84 13.19
N ARG A 200 17.61 2.58 13.23
CA ARG A 200 16.81 2.79 14.44
C ARG A 200 15.90 1.62 14.77
N ARG A 201 15.55 0.79 13.79
CA ARG A 201 14.60 -0.31 13.92
C ARG A 201 13.22 0.14 14.45
N LYS A 202 12.81 1.35 14.04
CA LYS A 202 11.53 1.97 14.43
C LYS A 202 10.95 2.73 13.25
N GLY A 203 9.62 2.71 13.14
CA GLY A 203 8.92 3.42 12.09
C GLY A 203 7.41 3.16 12.12
N VAL A 204 6.76 3.55 11.04
CA VAL A 204 5.34 3.32 10.78
C VAL A 204 5.18 2.48 9.48
N CYS A 205 3.94 2.17 9.11
CA CYS A 205 3.64 1.33 7.93
C CYS A 205 4.31 1.84 6.65
N GLN A 206 4.34 3.15 6.43
CA GLN A 206 5.06 3.77 5.31
C GLN A 206 6.54 3.39 5.29
N ASP A 207 7.21 3.46 6.44
CA ASP A 207 8.64 3.16 6.55
C ASP A 207 8.91 1.69 6.28
N PHE A 208 8.08 0.80 6.81
CA PHE A 208 8.25 -0.65 6.65
C PHE A 208 8.00 -1.09 5.19
N ALA A 209 7.01 -0.49 4.53
CA ALA A 209 6.81 -0.68 3.09
C ALA A 209 8.03 -0.20 2.29
N ARG A 210 8.60 0.97 2.61
CA ARG A 210 9.80 1.51 1.94
C ARG A 210 11.04 0.64 2.17
N VAL A 211 11.26 0.11 3.37
CA VAL A 211 12.34 -0.86 3.65
C VAL A 211 12.16 -2.10 2.78
N ALA A 212 10.95 -2.65 2.69
CA ALA A 212 10.67 -3.81 1.86
C ALA A 212 10.95 -3.53 0.38
N LEU A 213 10.51 -2.39 -0.14
CA LEU A 213 10.74 -1.97 -1.52
C LEU A 213 12.23 -1.75 -1.84
N ALA A 214 12.97 -1.12 -0.94
CA ALA A 214 14.41 -0.95 -1.09
C ALA A 214 15.12 -2.31 -1.15
N CYS A 215 14.72 -3.28 -0.32
CA CYS A 215 15.23 -4.65 -0.37
C CYS A 215 14.92 -5.35 -1.69
N LEU A 216 13.67 -5.31 -2.19
CA LEU A 216 13.29 -5.87 -3.48
C LEU A 216 14.12 -5.29 -4.62
N ARG A 217 14.19 -3.96 -4.70
CA ARG A 217 14.93 -3.24 -5.75
C ARG A 217 16.43 -3.47 -5.66
N SER A 218 16.99 -3.63 -4.47
CA SER A 218 18.42 -3.92 -4.28
C SER A 218 18.86 -5.23 -4.92
N VAL A 219 17.93 -6.16 -5.07
CA VAL A 219 18.14 -7.43 -5.77
C VAL A 219 17.57 -7.45 -7.19
N GLY A 220 17.08 -6.31 -7.69
CA GLY A 220 16.58 -6.13 -9.06
C GLY A 220 15.15 -6.62 -9.28
N LEU A 221 14.36 -6.83 -8.23
CA LEU A 221 12.94 -7.17 -8.33
C LEU A 221 12.08 -5.91 -8.45
N ALA A 222 11.01 -5.98 -9.24
CA ALA A 222 10.04 -4.90 -9.35
C ALA A 222 9.16 -4.90 -8.10
N GLY A 223 9.14 -3.75 -7.41
CA GLY A 223 8.35 -3.53 -6.21
C GLY A 223 7.60 -2.20 -6.26
N ARG A 224 6.29 -2.20 -5.96
CA ARG A 224 5.47 -1.00 -5.88
C ARG A 224 4.99 -0.71 -4.47
N TYR A 225 4.90 0.58 -4.15
CA TYR A 225 4.29 1.09 -2.94
C TYR A 225 2.77 1.15 -3.13
N GLU A 226 2.02 0.65 -2.17
CA GLU A 226 0.56 0.70 -2.18
C GLU A 226 0.05 1.47 -0.96
N SER A 227 -0.88 2.40 -1.22
CA SER A 227 -1.59 3.20 -0.23
C SER A 227 -3.06 2.79 -0.19
N GLY A 228 -3.62 2.72 1.01
CA GLY A 228 -5.02 2.35 1.17
C GLY A 228 -5.50 2.39 2.61
N TYR A 229 -6.44 1.52 2.92
CA TYR A 229 -7.05 1.40 4.24
C TYR A 229 -7.04 -0.06 4.69
N LEU A 230 -6.85 -0.27 5.98
CA LEU A 230 -6.96 -1.59 6.59
C LEU A 230 -8.17 -1.60 7.53
N ALA A 231 -9.13 -2.49 7.25
CA ALA A 231 -10.24 -2.73 8.15
C ALA A 231 -9.75 -3.45 9.41
N THR A 232 -9.96 -2.82 10.57
CA THR A 232 -9.60 -3.39 11.87
C THR A 232 -10.83 -3.94 12.57
N ASP A 233 -10.73 -5.13 13.14
CA ASP A 233 -11.78 -5.68 13.99
C ASP A 233 -11.65 -5.07 15.40
N PRO A 234 -12.77 -4.67 16.05
CA PRO A 234 -12.71 -4.20 17.42
C PRO A 234 -12.23 -5.31 18.35
N PRO A 235 -11.51 -4.98 19.45
CA PRO A 235 -11.14 -5.97 20.44
C PRO A 235 -12.36 -6.74 20.94
N PRO A 236 -12.24 -8.04 21.27
CA PRO A 236 -13.35 -8.84 21.74
C PRO A 236 -14.11 -8.16 22.90
N GLY A 237 -15.42 -8.00 22.77
CA GLY A 237 -16.28 -7.39 23.79
C GLY A 237 -16.24 -5.86 23.86
N ARG A 238 -15.63 -5.18 22.89
CA ARG A 238 -15.67 -3.72 22.77
C ARG A 238 -16.44 -3.30 21.52
N GLU A 239 -17.15 -2.20 21.62
CA GLU A 239 -17.76 -1.57 20.46
C GLU A 239 -16.66 -0.94 19.55
N ARG A 240 -16.94 -0.90 18.24
CA ARG A 240 -16.07 -0.26 17.28
C ARG A 240 -16.00 1.26 17.55
N ILE A 241 -14.78 1.80 17.58
CA ILE A 241 -14.56 3.23 17.71
C ILE A 241 -14.51 3.81 16.28
N TYR A 242 -15.47 4.65 15.94
CA TYR A 242 -15.49 5.34 14.65
C TYR A 242 -14.32 6.32 14.54
N GLY A 243 -13.68 6.35 13.35
CA GLY A 243 -12.56 7.25 13.07
C GLY A 243 -11.23 6.86 13.70
N ALA A 244 -11.13 5.65 14.27
CA ALA A 244 -9.91 5.14 14.88
C ALA A 244 -9.03 4.33 13.93
N ASP A 245 -9.55 3.97 12.75
CA ASP A 245 -8.75 3.35 11.69
C ASP A 245 -7.75 4.37 11.13
N ALA A 246 -6.71 3.90 10.49
CA ALA A 246 -5.71 4.76 9.88
C ALA A 246 -5.59 4.45 8.38
N SER A 247 -5.14 5.44 7.62
CA SER A 247 -4.56 5.15 6.31
C SER A 247 -3.39 4.19 6.50
N HIS A 248 -3.25 3.24 5.61
CA HIS A 248 -2.25 2.19 5.70
C HIS A 248 -1.44 2.10 4.42
N ALA A 249 -0.25 1.55 4.54
CA ALA A 249 0.66 1.36 3.43
C ALA A 249 1.30 -0.02 3.50
N TRP A 250 1.51 -0.59 2.33
CA TRP A 250 2.16 -1.87 2.15
C TRP A 250 2.94 -1.92 0.84
N ALA A 251 3.53 -3.04 0.53
CA ALA A 251 4.31 -3.24 -0.67
C ALA A 251 3.71 -4.36 -1.54
N ALA A 252 4.02 -4.35 -2.83
CA ALA A 252 3.75 -5.47 -3.70
C ALA A 252 4.97 -5.81 -4.56
N VAL A 253 5.11 -7.08 -4.89
CA VAL A 253 6.15 -7.62 -5.77
C VAL A 253 5.52 -8.13 -7.07
N TRP A 254 6.20 -7.93 -8.19
CA TRP A 254 5.79 -8.50 -9.47
C TRP A 254 6.13 -9.99 -9.54
N VAL A 255 5.13 -10.79 -9.90
CA VAL A 255 5.24 -12.23 -10.17
C VAL A 255 5.06 -12.43 -11.67
N PRO A 256 6.09 -12.88 -12.41
CA PRO A 256 5.97 -13.18 -13.82
C PRO A 256 4.96 -14.31 -14.08
N GLY A 257 4.14 -14.15 -15.11
CA GLY A 257 3.24 -15.18 -15.62
C GLY A 257 3.85 -15.93 -16.78
N ASP A 258 3.22 -17.04 -17.16
CA ASP A 258 3.64 -17.80 -18.34
C ASP A 258 3.30 -17.06 -19.63
N ALA A 259 4.27 -16.90 -20.51
CA ALA A 259 4.06 -16.35 -21.85
C ALA A 259 3.14 -17.28 -22.65
N GLY A 260 1.92 -16.80 -22.95
CA GLY A 260 0.93 -17.56 -23.71
C GLY A 260 -0.15 -18.26 -22.89
N ALA A 261 -0.09 -18.20 -21.56
CA ALA A 261 -1.23 -18.57 -20.75
C ALA A 261 -2.40 -17.59 -20.96
N PRO A 262 -3.66 -18.07 -21.05
CA PRO A 262 -4.80 -17.17 -21.05
C PRO A 262 -4.74 -16.32 -19.79
N ALA A 263 -5.17 -15.05 -19.90
CA ALA A 263 -5.20 -14.12 -18.76
C ALA A 263 -5.87 -14.79 -17.56
N GLY A 264 -5.04 -15.27 -16.64
CA GLY A 264 -5.48 -15.97 -15.42
C GLY A 264 -6.04 -14.99 -14.38
N PRO A 265 -6.68 -15.51 -13.33
CA PRO A 265 -7.06 -14.69 -12.19
C PRO A 265 -5.80 -13.99 -11.65
N GLY A 266 -5.83 -12.65 -11.55
CA GLY A 266 -4.72 -11.84 -11.04
C GLY A 266 -3.85 -11.15 -12.08
N GLN A 267 -3.89 -11.49 -13.36
CA GLN A 267 -3.14 -10.74 -14.37
C GLN A 267 -3.58 -9.28 -14.40
N ASP A 268 -2.60 -8.37 -14.36
CA ASP A 268 -2.83 -6.94 -14.55
C ASP A 268 -3.16 -6.71 -16.04
N PRO A 269 -4.38 -6.27 -16.39
CA PRO A 269 -4.77 -6.07 -17.78
C PRO A 269 -3.96 -5.00 -18.49
N ASP A 270 -3.33 -4.09 -17.72
CA ASP A 270 -2.53 -2.98 -18.21
C ASP A 270 -1.03 -3.33 -18.24
N ALA A 271 -0.64 -4.51 -17.74
CA ALA A 271 0.76 -4.95 -17.79
C ALA A 271 1.14 -5.34 -19.21
N ALA A 272 2.23 -4.77 -19.73
CA ALA A 272 2.79 -5.10 -21.03
C ALA A 272 3.42 -6.51 -21.09
N GLU A 273 3.54 -7.18 -19.96
CA GLU A 273 4.03 -8.54 -19.79
C GLU A 273 3.03 -9.40 -19.01
N PRO A 274 2.92 -10.71 -19.33
CA PRO A 274 2.11 -11.61 -18.53
C PRO A 274 2.65 -11.71 -17.12
N GLY A 275 1.77 -11.56 -16.15
CA GLY A 275 2.11 -11.60 -14.73
C GLY A 275 1.10 -10.86 -13.86
N TYR A 276 1.42 -10.72 -12.59
CA TYR A 276 0.54 -10.08 -11.62
C TYR A 276 1.32 -9.58 -10.41
N TRP A 277 0.72 -8.64 -9.69
CA TRP A 277 1.26 -8.13 -8.44
C TRP A 277 0.74 -8.94 -7.25
N VAL A 278 1.65 -9.31 -6.36
CA VAL A 278 1.30 -9.91 -5.06
C VAL A 278 1.66 -8.91 -3.97
N ALA A 279 0.64 -8.45 -3.27
CA ALA A 279 0.80 -7.47 -2.22
C ALA A 279 1.00 -8.14 -0.85
N PHE A 280 1.87 -7.55 -0.03
CA PHE A 280 2.24 -8.02 1.30
C PHE A 280 2.42 -6.85 2.26
N ASP A 281 2.03 -7.09 3.51
CA ASP A 281 2.02 -6.08 4.57
C ASP A 281 3.05 -6.41 5.65
N PRO A 282 4.24 -5.77 5.59
CA PRO A 282 5.30 -6.01 6.55
C PRO A 282 5.02 -5.44 7.95
N THR A 283 3.99 -4.60 8.09
CA THR A 283 3.56 -4.06 9.38
C THR A 283 2.77 -5.08 10.18
N ASN A 284 2.07 -5.99 9.51
CA ASN A 284 1.17 -6.96 10.12
C ASN A 284 1.59 -8.43 9.88
N ASP A 285 2.76 -8.66 9.32
CA ASP A 285 3.30 -9.99 8.97
C ASP A 285 2.31 -10.85 8.18
N LYS A 286 1.84 -10.33 7.05
CA LYS A 286 0.85 -11.06 6.24
C LYS A 286 0.83 -10.64 4.78
N TRP A 287 0.26 -11.50 3.95
CA TRP A 287 -0.20 -11.14 2.63
C TRP A 287 -1.43 -10.24 2.73
N VAL A 288 -1.59 -9.35 1.76
CA VAL A 288 -2.81 -8.54 1.65
C VAL A 288 -4.02 -9.44 1.47
N ASP A 289 -5.08 -9.16 2.19
CA ASP A 289 -6.31 -9.93 2.25
C ASP A 289 -7.54 -9.04 2.01
N GLU A 290 -8.73 -9.61 2.13
CA GLU A 290 -10.01 -8.90 1.93
C GLU A 290 -10.28 -7.77 2.94
N ARG A 291 -9.38 -7.51 3.88
CA ARG A 291 -9.45 -6.36 4.80
C ARG A 291 -8.69 -5.14 4.31
N HIS A 292 -7.92 -5.27 3.24
CA HIS A 292 -7.16 -4.17 2.66
C HIS A 292 -7.93 -3.56 1.49
N VAL A 293 -8.24 -2.27 1.61
CA VAL A 293 -8.86 -1.50 0.53
C VAL A 293 -7.77 -0.69 -0.16
N THR A 294 -7.39 -1.09 -1.38
CA THR A 294 -6.35 -0.41 -2.16
C THR A 294 -6.90 0.88 -2.77
N VAL A 295 -6.19 1.97 -2.57
CA VAL A 295 -6.55 3.30 -3.08
C VAL A 295 -5.64 3.69 -4.25
N ALA A 296 -4.34 3.63 -4.07
CA ALA A 296 -3.38 4.06 -5.07
C ALA A 296 -2.06 3.31 -4.92
N TRP A 297 -1.26 3.31 -5.99
CA TRP A 297 0.10 2.79 -5.97
C TRP A 297 1.06 3.62 -6.79
N GLY A 298 2.33 3.56 -6.46
CA GLY A 298 3.40 4.23 -7.14
C GLY A 298 4.76 3.61 -6.79
N ARG A 299 5.81 4.30 -7.11
CA ARG A 299 7.17 3.88 -6.77
C ARG A 299 7.49 4.10 -5.29
N ASP A 300 6.92 5.16 -4.71
CA ASP A 300 7.06 5.52 -3.29
C ASP A 300 5.83 6.30 -2.81
N TYR A 301 5.81 6.65 -1.53
CA TYR A 301 4.81 7.52 -0.93
C TYR A 301 4.60 8.83 -1.69
N ASP A 302 5.69 9.45 -2.18
CA ASP A 302 5.63 10.75 -2.85
C ASP A 302 4.83 10.75 -4.16
N ASP A 303 4.66 9.59 -4.79
CA ASP A 303 3.82 9.46 -5.99
C ASP A 303 2.33 9.49 -5.64
N VAL A 304 1.96 8.99 -4.44
CA VAL A 304 0.55 8.76 -4.06
C VAL A 304 0.24 9.21 -2.63
N PRO A 305 0.66 10.41 -2.20
CA PRO A 305 0.29 10.92 -0.88
C PRO A 305 -1.23 11.10 -0.81
N PRO A 306 -1.89 10.68 0.28
CA PRO A 306 -3.35 10.82 0.41
C PRO A 306 -3.83 12.25 0.14
N LEU A 307 -3.09 13.23 0.64
CA LEU A 307 -3.33 14.65 0.36
C LEU A 307 -2.01 15.42 0.45
N ARG A 308 -1.73 16.21 -0.58
CA ARG A 308 -0.65 17.22 -0.57
C ARG A 308 -1.14 18.53 -1.16
N GLY A 309 -0.53 19.63 -0.74
CA GLY A 309 -0.93 20.93 -1.25
C GLY A 309 0.07 22.03 -0.97
N VAL A 310 -0.24 23.20 -1.51
CA VAL A 310 0.47 24.46 -1.27
C VAL A 310 -0.56 25.47 -0.82
N ILE A 311 -0.22 26.23 0.22
CA ILE A 311 -1.06 27.32 0.73
C ILE A 311 -0.32 28.65 0.66
N TYR A 312 -1.05 29.71 0.46
CA TYR A 312 -0.56 31.09 0.55
C TYR A 312 -1.13 31.74 1.80
N THR A 313 -0.26 32.02 2.76
CA THR A 313 -0.68 32.51 4.07
C THR A 313 0.49 33.16 4.81
N ASP A 314 0.18 34.08 5.71
CA ASP A 314 1.10 34.57 6.76
C ASP A 314 1.01 33.71 8.04
N SER A 315 0.22 32.66 8.03
CA SER A 315 0.09 31.73 9.16
C SER A 315 1.45 31.07 9.48
N THR A 316 1.85 31.17 10.73
CA THR A 316 3.09 30.56 11.25
C THR A 316 2.87 29.21 11.88
N ARG A 317 1.59 28.78 12.02
CA ARG A 317 1.21 27.53 12.64
C ARG A 317 0.00 26.92 11.94
N SER A 318 0.13 25.65 11.61
CA SER A 318 -0.98 24.83 11.14
C SER A 318 -1.07 23.55 11.96
N GLU A 319 -2.29 23.09 12.15
CA GLU A 319 -2.57 21.79 12.75
C GLU A 319 -3.30 20.91 11.74
N ILE A 320 -2.95 19.63 11.71
CA ILE A 320 -3.59 18.63 10.86
C ILE A 320 -4.25 17.57 11.76
N SER A 321 -5.47 17.19 11.42
CA SER A 321 -6.10 16.01 11.97
C SER A 321 -6.58 15.09 10.85
N VAL A 322 -6.31 13.80 11.00
CA VAL A 322 -6.75 12.76 10.08
C VAL A 322 -7.60 11.76 10.84
N SER A 323 -8.75 11.43 10.29
CA SER A 323 -9.67 10.43 10.81
C SER A 323 -10.09 9.51 9.69
N VAL A 324 -9.96 8.20 9.92
CA VAL A 324 -10.36 7.17 8.96
C VAL A 324 -11.31 6.20 9.64
N ASP A 325 -12.37 5.82 8.95
CA ASP A 325 -13.31 4.78 9.35
C ASP A 325 -13.52 3.81 8.19
N VAL A 326 -13.29 2.51 8.44
CA VAL A 326 -13.50 1.42 7.47
C VAL A 326 -14.56 0.48 8.01
N GLY A 327 -15.83 0.90 7.89
CA GLY A 327 -16.99 0.22 8.44
C GLY A 327 -17.45 -0.96 7.58
N PRO A 328 -17.54 -2.20 8.12
CA PRO A 328 -18.19 -3.28 7.41
C PRO A 328 -19.66 -2.94 7.18
N VAL A 329 -20.16 -3.27 5.99
CA VAL A 329 -21.57 -3.12 5.62
C VAL A 329 -22.10 -4.50 5.26
N ASP A 330 -23.16 -4.93 5.89
CA ASP A 330 -23.79 -6.20 5.55
C ASP A 330 -24.19 -6.21 4.07
N PRO A 331 -23.98 -7.31 3.34
CA PRO A 331 -24.49 -7.46 2.00
C PRO A 331 -26.01 -7.39 2.04
N VAL A 332 -26.60 -6.56 1.19
CA VAL A 332 -28.06 -6.42 1.03
C VAL A 332 -28.64 -7.66 0.38
#